data_bbed08394bcc1c6214be0328f717bf04
#
_entry.id   bbed08394bcc1c6214be0328f717bf04
#
_cell.length_a   1.000
_cell.length_b   1.000
_cell.length_c   1.000
_cell.angle_alpha   90.00
_cell.angle_beta   90.00
_cell.angle_gamma   90.00
#
_symmetry.space_group_name_H-M   'P 1'
#
loop_
_entity.id
_entity.type
_entity.pdbx_description
1 polymer ?
#
loop_
_entity_poly.entity_id
_entity_poly.type
_entity_poly.pdbx_seq_one_letter_code
_entity_poly.pdbx_strand_id
1 'polypeptide(L)' 'MNICGACGLDFASVPAFDEHRVGKHDYTFAEGARREPPRYDGRRCLAVSELEDAGWGKDRWGRWRLPAVLEPHLVERVNL' A
#
# COMPACT_ATOMS: atom_id res chain seq x y z
N MET A 1 4.78 -11.17 10.19
CA MET A 1 5.20 -9.76 10.27
C MET A 1 5.67 -9.29 8.91
N ASN A 2 5.10 -8.21 8.41
CA ASN A 2 5.36 -7.74 7.04
C ASN A 2 5.80 -6.27 7.09
N ILE A 3 7.00 -6.03 7.60
CA ILE A 3 7.56 -4.69 7.73
C ILE A 3 8.19 -4.27 6.41
N CYS A 4 7.79 -3.11 5.91
CA CYS A 4 8.35 -2.57 4.68
C CYS A 4 9.70 -1.88 4.98
N GLY A 5 10.76 -2.36 4.32
CA GLY A 5 12.09 -1.77 4.48
C GLY A 5 12.21 -0.34 3.97
N ALA A 6 11.27 0.10 3.10
CA ALA A 6 11.32 1.45 2.54
C ALA A 6 10.61 2.48 3.41
N CYS A 7 9.47 2.13 4.02
CA CYS A 7 8.69 3.09 4.83
C CYS A 7 8.60 2.72 6.31
N GLY A 8 9.01 1.53 6.69
CA GLY A 8 9.02 1.08 8.08
C GLY A 8 7.67 0.67 8.65
N LEU A 9 6.59 0.73 7.87
CA LEU A 9 5.27 0.34 8.34
C LEU A 9 5.14 -1.19 8.35
N ASP A 10 4.38 -1.70 9.31
CA ASP A 10 4.08 -3.13 9.43
C ASP A 10 2.68 -3.41 8.90
N PHE A 11 2.53 -4.49 8.14
CA PHE A 11 1.28 -4.86 7.49
C PHE A 11 0.80 -6.21 8.00
N ALA A 12 -0.51 -6.34 8.15
CA ALA A 12 -1.13 -7.52 8.74
C ALA A 12 -1.06 -8.76 7.85
N SER A 13 -0.85 -8.59 6.55
CA SER A 13 -0.81 -9.70 5.59
C SER A 13 0.04 -9.33 4.38
N VAL A 14 0.41 -10.34 3.59
CA VAL A 14 1.14 -10.11 2.33
C VAL A 14 0.31 -9.27 1.35
N PRO A 15 -1.00 -9.55 1.13
CA PRO A 15 -1.80 -8.66 0.28
C PRO A 15 -1.82 -7.21 0.74
N ALA A 16 -1.89 -6.97 2.06
CA ALA A 16 -1.83 -5.61 2.59
C ALA A 16 -0.47 -4.95 2.28
N PHE A 17 0.61 -5.70 2.46
CA PHE A 17 1.95 -5.22 2.12
C PHE A 17 2.03 -4.84 0.64
N ASP A 18 1.55 -5.71 -0.25
CA ASP A 18 1.64 -5.48 -1.68
C ASP A 18 0.81 -4.28 -2.12
N GLU A 19 -0.39 -4.11 -1.58
CA GLU A 19 -1.29 -3.04 -1.97
C GLU A 19 -0.78 -1.65 -1.57
N HIS A 20 0.05 -1.53 -0.54
CA HIS A 20 0.58 -0.22 -0.16
C HIS A 20 1.71 0.25 -1.10
N ARG A 21 2.27 -0.67 -1.90
CA ARG A 21 3.28 -0.33 -2.90
C ARG A 21 2.59 -0.02 -4.22
N VAL A 22 2.69 1.21 -4.66
CA VAL A 22 2.03 1.69 -5.87
C VAL A 22 3.04 2.14 -6.91
N GLY A 23 2.59 2.32 -8.15
CA GLY A 23 3.43 2.67 -9.28
C GLY A 23 3.52 1.52 -10.27
N LYS A 24 3.89 1.82 -11.51
CA LYS A 24 3.79 0.88 -12.62
C LYS A 24 5.11 0.52 -13.28
N HIS A 25 6.21 1.07 -12.81
CA HIS A 25 7.48 0.99 -13.53
C HIS A 25 8.59 0.37 -12.68
N ASP A 26 9.67 0.01 -13.32
CA ASP A 26 10.83 -0.58 -12.67
C ASP A 26 11.65 0.41 -11.87
N TYR A 27 11.37 1.70 -12.01
CA TYR A 27 12.07 2.74 -11.27
C TYR A 27 11.23 3.24 -10.09
N THR A 28 11.90 3.83 -9.10
CA THR A 28 11.22 4.41 -7.95
C THR A 28 10.66 5.79 -8.31
N PHE A 29 9.76 6.29 -7.46
CA PHE A 29 9.22 7.64 -7.61
C PHE A 29 10.35 8.69 -7.66
N ALA A 30 11.34 8.56 -6.78
CA ALA A 30 12.48 9.48 -6.75
C ALA A 30 13.30 9.43 -8.04
N GLU A 31 13.52 8.23 -8.59
CA GLU A 31 14.23 8.07 -9.86
C GLU A 31 13.44 8.69 -11.02
N GLY A 32 12.12 8.51 -11.01
CA GLY A 32 11.26 9.11 -12.02
C GLY A 32 11.30 10.62 -12.00
N ALA A 33 11.33 11.22 -10.81
CA ALA A 33 11.40 12.66 -10.66
C ALA A 33 12.70 13.27 -11.23
N ARG A 34 13.76 12.45 -11.33
CA ARG A 34 15.05 12.89 -11.91
C ARG A 34 15.17 12.70 -13.41
N ARG A 35 14.17 12.07 -14.04
CA ARG A 35 14.17 11.86 -15.50
C ARG A 35 13.84 13.15 -16.23
N GLU A 36 14.16 13.18 -17.50
CA GLU A 36 13.83 14.30 -18.38
C GLU A 36 13.00 13.80 -19.57
N PRO A 37 11.71 14.21 -19.66
CA PRO A 37 11.00 15.01 -18.64
C PRO A 37 10.73 14.20 -17.38
N PRO A 38 10.52 14.86 -16.20
CA PRO A 38 10.22 14.16 -14.97
C PRO A 38 8.96 13.31 -15.08
N ARG A 39 8.98 12.15 -14.43
CA ARG A 39 7.85 11.23 -14.38
C ARG A 39 7.53 10.91 -12.93
N TYR A 40 6.25 10.93 -12.59
CA TYR A 40 5.79 10.75 -11.21
C TYR A 40 4.94 9.50 -11.03
N ASP A 41 5.14 8.52 -11.91
CA ASP A 41 4.44 7.23 -11.90
C ASP A 41 5.34 6.07 -11.46
N GLY A 42 6.51 6.38 -10.90
CA GLY A 42 7.41 5.38 -10.35
C GLY A 42 6.90 4.78 -9.05
N ARG A 43 7.48 3.64 -8.65
CA ARG A 43 7.05 2.91 -7.45
C ARG A 43 7.34 3.70 -6.17
N ARG A 44 6.38 3.69 -5.27
CA ARG A 44 6.49 4.30 -3.96
C ARG A 44 5.57 3.60 -2.96
N CYS A 45 5.77 3.86 -1.68
CA CYS A 45 4.85 3.44 -0.64
C CYS A 45 3.74 4.49 -0.48
N LEU A 46 2.53 4.05 -0.17
CA LEU A 46 1.48 4.98 0.24
C LEU A 46 1.87 5.59 1.59
N ALA A 47 1.66 6.88 1.73
CA ALA A 47 1.86 7.57 3.01
C ALA A 47 0.73 7.20 3.97
N VAL A 48 0.97 7.39 5.29
CA VAL A 48 -0.04 7.09 6.31
C VAL A 48 -1.35 7.84 6.02
N SER A 49 -1.28 9.10 5.63
CA SER A 49 -2.48 9.87 5.29
C SER A 49 -3.26 9.27 4.12
N GLU A 50 -2.55 8.73 3.13
CA GLU A 50 -3.18 8.07 1.99
C GLU A 50 -3.86 6.77 2.41
N LEU A 51 -3.22 6.00 3.30
CA LEU A 51 -3.82 4.79 3.85
C LEU A 51 -5.11 5.11 4.60
N GLU A 52 -5.06 6.10 5.47
CA GLU A 52 -6.22 6.53 6.24
C GLU A 52 -7.37 7.00 5.35
N ASP A 53 -7.05 7.83 4.36
CA ASP A 53 -8.05 8.35 3.41
C ASP A 53 -8.70 7.24 2.59
N ALA A 54 -7.95 6.18 2.31
CA ALA A 54 -8.45 5.04 1.54
C ALA A 54 -9.21 4.01 2.39
N GLY A 55 -9.33 4.24 3.70
CA GLY A 55 -10.09 3.37 4.58
C GLY A 55 -9.31 2.23 5.22
N TRP A 56 -7.98 2.27 5.13
CA TRP A 56 -7.15 1.28 5.83
C TRP A 56 -7.23 1.51 7.34
N GLY A 57 -7.22 0.42 8.10
CA GLY A 57 -7.20 0.47 9.55
C GLY A 57 -5.99 -0.25 10.12
N LYS A 58 -5.81 -0.18 11.43
CA LYS A 58 -4.78 -0.93 12.13
C LYS A 58 -5.41 -2.01 12.98
N ASP A 59 -4.73 -3.14 13.13
CA ASP A 59 -5.13 -4.16 14.08
C ASP A 59 -4.61 -3.79 15.48
N ARG A 60 -4.89 -4.66 16.47
CA ARG A 60 -4.50 -4.40 17.87
C ARG A 60 -2.98 -4.36 18.09
N TRP A 61 -2.20 -4.86 17.12
CA TRP A 61 -0.75 -4.85 17.19
C TRP A 61 -0.12 -3.71 16.39
N GLY A 62 -0.96 -2.76 15.87
CA GLY A 62 -0.48 -1.62 15.11
C GLY A 62 -0.11 -1.94 13.67
N ARG A 63 -0.52 -3.08 13.15
CA ARG A 63 -0.25 -3.45 11.76
C ARG A 63 -1.38 -2.99 10.86
N TRP A 64 -1.03 -2.47 9.70
CA TRP A 64 -2.02 -1.96 8.75
C TRP A 64 -2.77 -3.09 8.06
N ARG A 65 -4.08 -2.94 7.97
CA ARG A 65 -5.00 -3.88 7.34
C ARG A 65 -5.65 -3.25 6.12
N LEU A 66 -5.87 -4.06 5.08
CA LEU A 66 -6.59 -3.62 3.89
C LEU A 66 -7.97 -3.07 4.25
N PRO A 67 -8.47 -2.08 3.48
CA PRO A 67 -9.88 -1.69 3.58
C PRO A 67 -10.77 -2.91 3.34
N ALA A 68 -11.93 -2.94 4.00
CA ALA A 68 -12.86 -4.07 3.89
C ALA A 68 -13.20 -4.42 2.44
N VAL A 69 -13.30 -3.41 1.58
CA VAL A 69 -13.64 -3.62 0.16
C VAL A 69 -12.54 -4.33 -0.62
N LEU A 70 -11.30 -4.36 -0.11
CA LEU A 70 -10.18 -5.01 -0.78
C LEU A 70 -9.81 -6.36 -0.18
N GLU A 71 -10.46 -6.78 0.90
CA GLU A 71 -10.21 -8.08 1.51
C GLU A 71 -11.07 -9.14 0.81
N PRO A 72 -10.43 -10.15 0.15
CA PRO A 72 -11.19 -11.13 -0.66
C PRO A 72 -12.26 -11.88 0.12
N HIS A 73 -11.99 -12.26 1.36
CA HIS A 73 -12.96 -13.00 2.16
C HIS A 73 -14.19 -12.16 2.52
N LEU A 74 -14.05 -10.86 2.64
CA LEU A 74 -15.17 -9.95 2.89
C LEU A 74 -15.97 -9.73 1.61
N VAL A 75 -15.30 -9.65 0.47
CA VAL A 75 -15.95 -9.54 -0.83
C VAL A 75 -16.81 -10.76 -1.09
N GLU A 76 -16.30 -11.96 -0.80
CA GLU A 76 -17.06 -13.19 -0.96
C GLU A 76 -18.31 -13.19 -0.11
N ARG A 77 -18.25 -12.70 1.12
CA ARG A 77 -19.40 -12.60 2.01
C ARG A 77 -20.46 -11.66 1.47
N VAL A 78 -20.03 -10.56 0.88
CA VAL A 78 -20.95 -9.57 0.31
C VAL A 78 -21.70 -10.15 -0.87
N ASN A 79 -21.06 -11.02 -1.63
CA ASN A 79 -21.64 -11.63 -2.84
C ASN A 79 -22.61 -12.80 -2.53
N LEU A 80 -22.68 -13.21 -1.29
CA LEU A 80 -23.59 -14.25 -0.87
C LEU A 80 -24.92 -13.67 -0.40
#